data_53cfd5750b25ef177b51270f7eb51cf5
#
_entry.id   53cfd5750b25ef177b51270f7eb51cf5
#
_cell.length_a   1.000
_cell.length_b   1.000
_cell.length_c   1.000
_cell.angle_alpha   90.00
_cell.angle_beta   90.00
_cell.angle_gamma   90.00
#
_symmetry.space_group_name_H-M   'P 1'
#
loop_
_entity.id
_entity.type
_entity.pdbx_description
1 polymer ?
#
loop_
_entity_poly.entity_id
_entity_poly.type
_entity_poly.pdbx_seq_one_letter_code
_entity_poly.pdbx_strand_id
1 'polypeptide(L)'
;MTTTTPPEAAEPIILAEKLTKTFTAHRRVGRLRREREDFTAVDGIDLSVAAGELVGYIGPNGAGKSTTIKMLTGILTPTSGSLRVAGFEPQRDRVRLARRIGVVFGQRTTLWWDLPLKDSFTLLERLYRIPPDRFAANLAYYTEALDLGPFLDRPVRQLSLGQRMRGDITAALLHDPAVVYLDEPTIGLDVVSKHAVREFLSDLNRRSGTTILLTTHDIADIERLCSRVIAIDHGRVTYDGSLEALRADRDLETVVRELYLGRSLVDTTE
;
A
#
# COMPACT_ATOMS: atom_id res chain seq x y z
N MET A 1 -24.73 18.76 -36.02
CA MET A 1 -23.35 18.49 -35.63
C MET A 1 -23.32 18.48 -34.11
N THR A 2 -23.50 17.32 -33.50
CA THR A 2 -23.46 17.10 -32.05
C THR A 2 -22.02 16.91 -31.66
N THR A 3 -21.42 17.93 -31.02
CA THR A 3 -20.12 17.84 -30.39
C THR A 3 -20.22 16.93 -29.18
N THR A 4 -19.76 15.69 -29.31
CA THR A 4 -19.57 14.76 -28.19
C THR A 4 -18.35 15.25 -27.42
N THR A 5 -18.58 15.89 -26.26
CA THR A 5 -17.54 16.20 -25.30
C THR A 5 -16.88 14.86 -24.88
N PRO A 6 -15.54 14.73 -24.92
CA PRO A 6 -14.90 13.54 -24.43
C PRO A 6 -15.25 13.35 -22.93
N PRO A 7 -15.40 12.10 -22.45
CA PRO A 7 -15.72 11.86 -21.04
C PRO A 7 -14.64 12.52 -20.19
N GLU A 8 -15.07 13.36 -19.26
CA GLU A 8 -14.23 13.98 -18.24
C GLU A 8 -13.47 12.86 -17.54
N ALA A 9 -12.13 12.89 -17.59
CA ALA A 9 -11.31 11.88 -16.98
C ALA A 9 -11.66 11.81 -15.49
N ALA A 10 -12.12 10.64 -15.02
CA ALA A 10 -12.53 10.46 -13.64
C ALA A 10 -11.41 10.95 -12.70
N GLU A 11 -11.79 11.77 -11.69
CA GLU A 11 -10.81 12.27 -10.72
C GLU A 11 -10.05 11.10 -10.08
N PRO A 12 -8.71 11.19 -9.97
CA PRO A 12 -7.91 10.14 -9.37
C PRO A 12 -8.29 9.95 -7.89
N ILE A 13 -8.35 8.71 -7.44
CA ILE A 13 -8.66 8.40 -6.05
C ILE A 13 -7.51 8.74 -5.11
N ILE A 14 -6.27 8.74 -5.62
CA ILE A 14 -5.07 9.23 -4.95
C ILE A 14 -4.45 10.28 -5.86
N LEU A 15 -4.25 11.48 -5.33
CA LEU A 15 -3.58 12.58 -6.00
C LEU A 15 -2.60 13.25 -5.05
N ALA A 16 -1.34 13.28 -5.43
CA ALA A 16 -0.30 14.03 -4.74
C ALA A 16 0.43 14.90 -5.75
N GLU A 17 0.71 16.15 -5.38
CA GLU A 17 1.40 17.13 -6.20
C GLU A 17 2.56 17.72 -5.42
N LYS A 18 3.78 17.54 -5.94
CA LYS A 18 5.05 17.98 -5.34
C LYS A 18 5.17 17.62 -3.86
N LEU A 19 4.69 16.40 -3.54
CA LEU A 19 4.65 15.93 -2.17
C LEU A 19 6.06 15.75 -1.62
N THR A 20 6.35 16.42 -0.51
CA THR A 20 7.69 16.42 0.10
C THR A 20 7.61 16.06 1.58
N LYS A 21 8.58 15.28 2.04
CA LYS A 21 8.77 15.00 3.46
C LYS A 21 10.23 15.10 3.84
N THR A 22 10.55 16.11 4.64
CA THR A 22 11.85 16.30 5.28
C THR A 22 11.73 16.04 6.78
N PHE A 23 12.66 15.28 7.31
CA PHE A 23 12.83 15.04 8.74
C PHE A 23 14.01 15.84 9.25
N THR A 24 13.83 16.48 10.39
CA THR A 24 14.92 17.17 11.09
C THR A 24 15.40 16.28 12.23
N ALA A 25 16.66 15.87 12.19
CA ALA A 25 17.35 15.19 13.27
C ALA A 25 18.28 16.18 13.99
N HIS A 26 18.46 15.97 15.29
CA HIS A 26 19.45 16.71 16.07
C HIS A 26 20.57 15.75 16.47
N ARG A 27 21.68 15.81 15.76
CA ARG A 27 22.89 15.01 16.07
C ARG A 27 23.68 15.69 17.16
N ARG A 28 24.04 14.94 18.21
CA ARG A 28 24.89 15.44 19.29
C ARG A 28 26.34 15.42 18.82
N VAL A 29 26.92 16.61 18.70
CA VAL A 29 28.34 16.77 18.31
C VAL A 29 29.10 17.22 19.57
N GLY A 30 29.80 16.26 20.22
CA GLY A 30 30.50 16.52 21.47
C GLY A 30 29.56 16.60 22.69
N ARG A 31 30.08 17.18 23.81
CA ARG A 31 29.39 17.13 25.10
C ARG A 31 28.21 18.10 25.25
N LEU A 32 28.18 19.20 24.47
CA LEU A 32 27.24 20.32 24.65
C LEU A 32 26.62 20.87 23.34
N ARG A 33 27.08 20.42 22.17
CA ARG A 33 26.60 20.95 20.89
C ARG A 33 25.66 19.97 20.18
N ARG A 34 24.51 20.46 19.70
CA ARG A 34 23.59 19.73 18.79
C ARG A 34 23.67 20.41 17.43
N GLU A 35 23.91 19.62 16.41
CA GLU A 35 23.80 20.08 15.03
C GLU A 35 22.50 19.58 14.44
N ARG A 36 21.84 20.46 13.68
CA ARG A 36 20.63 20.14 12.93
C ARG A 36 21.04 19.45 11.64
N GLU A 37 20.50 18.29 11.39
CA GLU A 37 20.68 17.54 10.16
C GLU A 37 19.30 17.31 9.55
N ASP A 38 19.06 17.82 8.35
CA ASP A 38 17.80 17.66 7.63
C ASP A 38 17.97 16.53 6.61
N PHE A 39 17.05 15.55 6.66
CA PHE A 39 17.01 14.41 5.74
C PHE A 39 15.68 14.43 4.98
N THR A 40 15.72 14.59 3.65
CA THR A 40 14.53 14.56 2.78
C THR A 40 14.27 13.12 2.33
N ALA A 41 13.23 12.52 2.87
CA ALA A 41 12.84 11.14 2.58
C ALA A 41 11.93 11.01 1.35
N VAL A 42 11.18 12.06 1.03
CA VAL A 42 10.35 12.20 -0.18
C VAL A 42 10.55 13.62 -0.71
N ASP A 43 10.89 13.75 -1.98
CA ASP A 43 11.37 14.98 -2.59
C ASP A 43 10.54 15.34 -3.83
N GLY A 44 9.42 16.03 -3.59
CA GLY A 44 8.60 16.63 -4.64
C GLY A 44 7.95 15.63 -5.58
N ILE A 45 7.45 14.49 -5.06
CA ILE A 45 6.80 13.49 -5.92
C ILE A 45 5.41 13.94 -6.36
N ASP A 46 5.11 13.65 -7.63
CA ASP A 46 3.77 13.68 -8.19
C ASP A 46 3.26 12.24 -8.30
N LEU A 47 2.02 11.99 -7.85
CA LEU A 47 1.41 10.67 -7.83
C LEU A 47 -0.08 10.80 -8.16
N SER A 48 -0.53 10.06 -9.17
CA SER A 48 -1.93 10.00 -9.56
C SER A 48 -2.34 8.54 -9.76
N VAL A 49 -3.32 8.05 -8.98
CA VAL A 49 -3.85 6.69 -9.10
C VAL A 49 -5.35 6.76 -9.32
N ALA A 50 -5.84 6.11 -10.36
CA ALA A 50 -7.27 6.04 -10.66
C ALA A 50 -7.98 5.03 -9.73
N ALA A 51 -9.30 5.20 -9.57
CA ALA A 51 -10.11 4.24 -8.82
C ALA A 51 -10.08 2.86 -9.50
N GLY A 52 -9.93 1.80 -8.71
CA GLY A 52 -9.88 0.42 -9.19
C GLY A 52 -8.53 -0.04 -9.71
N GLU A 53 -7.49 0.82 -9.75
CA GLU A 53 -6.15 0.37 -10.14
C GLU A 53 -5.50 -0.50 -9.07
N LEU A 54 -4.73 -1.50 -9.50
CA LEU A 54 -3.77 -2.23 -8.68
C LEU A 54 -2.36 -1.83 -9.12
N VAL A 55 -1.69 -1.02 -8.30
CA VAL A 55 -0.42 -0.37 -8.63
C VAL A 55 0.69 -0.90 -7.73
N GLY A 56 1.79 -1.33 -8.35
CA GLY A 56 3.04 -1.63 -7.65
C GLY A 56 3.82 -0.35 -7.36
N TYR A 57 4.09 -0.07 -6.08
CA TYR A 57 4.93 1.06 -5.66
C TYR A 57 6.28 0.52 -5.17
N ILE A 58 7.26 0.51 -6.04
CA ILE A 58 8.52 -0.21 -5.87
C ILE A 58 9.72 0.74 -5.68
N GLY A 59 10.81 0.22 -5.20
CA GLY A 59 12.05 0.97 -5.01
C GLY A 59 12.95 0.29 -3.98
N PRO A 60 14.25 0.66 -3.90
CA PRO A 60 15.16 0.08 -2.92
C PRO A 60 14.79 0.44 -1.47
N ASN A 61 15.42 -0.22 -0.51
CA ASN A 61 15.26 0.13 0.90
C ASN A 61 15.76 1.55 1.15
N GLY A 62 14.96 2.35 1.86
CA GLY A 62 15.28 3.76 2.11
C GLY A 62 14.82 4.72 0.99
N ALA A 63 14.28 4.24 -0.13
CA ALA A 63 13.82 5.08 -1.24
C ALA A 63 12.66 6.05 -0.91
N GLY A 64 11.97 5.86 0.24
CA GLY A 64 10.85 6.72 0.64
C GLY A 64 9.49 6.04 0.60
N LYS A 65 9.36 4.77 0.18
CA LYS A 65 8.08 4.04 0.03
C LYS A 65 7.18 4.11 1.26
N SER A 66 7.66 3.60 2.39
CA SER A 66 6.87 3.58 3.64
C SER A 66 6.61 5.00 4.17
N THR A 67 7.45 5.98 3.87
CA THR A 67 7.21 7.38 4.21
C THR A 67 6.05 7.94 3.39
N THR A 68 6.02 7.63 2.10
CA THR A 68 4.91 8.00 1.21
C THR A 68 3.60 7.39 1.68
N ILE A 69 3.56 6.06 1.94
CA ILE A 69 2.36 5.39 2.46
C ILE A 69 1.89 6.04 3.77
N LYS A 70 2.79 6.37 4.68
CA LYS A 70 2.42 7.03 5.94
C LYS A 70 1.85 8.44 5.72
N MET A 71 2.23 9.14 4.67
CA MET A 71 1.59 10.41 4.29
C MET A 71 0.21 10.17 3.67
N LEU A 72 0.09 9.22 2.73
CA LEU A 72 -1.16 8.84 2.08
C LEU A 72 -2.23 8.39 3.11
N THR A 73 -1.80 7.72 4.17
CA THR A 73 -2.68 7.25 5.25
C THR A 73 -2.93 8.29 6.36
N GLY A 74 -2.33 9.47 6.28
CA GLY A 74 -2.46 10.53 7.28
C GLY A 74 -1.68 10.29 8.59
N ILE A 75 -0.84 9.26 8.66
CA ILE A 75 0.05 9.00 9.81
C ILE A 75 1.13 10.07 9.88
N LEU A 76 1.69 10.48 8.74
CA LEU A 76 2.65 11.56 8.63
C LEU A 76 2.04 12.76 7.90
N THR A 77 2.35 13.95 8.38
CA THR A 77 2.03 15.20 7.67
C THR A 77 3.16 15.53 6.71
N PRO A 78 2.87 15.83 5.42
CA PRO A 78 3.86 16.37 4.49
C PRO A 78 4.54 17.63 5.01
N THR A 79 5.76 17.87 4.56
CA THR A 79 6.46 19.13 4.80
C THR A 79 5.97 20.21 3.82
N SER A 80 5.71 19.79 2.56
CA SER A 80 5.13 20.64 1.52
C SER A 80 4.43 19.79 0.45
N GLY A 81 3.77 20.44 -0.50
CA GLY A 81 2.96 19.83 -1.54
C GLY A 81 1.51 19.61 -1.12
N SER A 82 0.69 19.13 -2.04
CA SER A 82 -0.71 18.80 -1.81
C SER A 82 -0.92 17.29 -1.86
N LEU A 83 -1.95 16.82 -1.12
CA LEU A 83 -2.29 15.40 -1.06
C LEU A 83 -3.79 15.22 -0.84
N ARG A 84 -4.41 14.41 -1.71
CA ARG A 84 -5.81 14.00 -1.60
C ARG A 84 -5.94 12.49 -1.79
N VAL A 85 -6.69 11.84 -0.92
CA VAL A 85 -6.96 10.40 -0.96
C VAL A 85 -8.46 10.17 -0.73
N ALA A 86 -9.12 9.46 -1.62
CA ALA A 86 -10.57 9.20 -1.58
C ALA A 86 -11.41 10.45 -1.30
N GLY A 87 -11.00 11.60 -1.87
CA GLY A 87 -11.67 12.90 -1.70
C GLY A 87 -11.29 13.65 -0.43
N PHE A 88 -10.42 13.12 0.43
CA PHE A 88 -10.02 13.73 1.71
C PHE A 88 -8.57 14.22 1.69
N GLU A 89 -8.28 15.26 2.48
CA GLU A 89 -6.92 15.67 2.81
C GLU A 89 -6.44 14.89 4.06
N PRO A 90 -5.46 13.96 3.94
CA PRO A 90 -5.08 13.06 5.02
C PRO A 90 -4.70 13.75 6.33
N GLN A 91 -4.05 14.91 6.26
CA GLN A 91 -3.63 15.65 7.45
C GLN A 91 -4.80 16.33 8.20
N ARG A 92 -5.89 16.66 7.49
CA ARG A 92 -7.06 17.36 8.04
C ARG A 92 -8.20 16.43 8.40
N ASP A 93 -8.41 15.41 7.58
CA ASP A 93 -9.58 14.52 7.63
C ASP A 93 -9.27 13.11 8.13
N ARG A 94 -8.27 12.92 9.00
CA ARG A 94 -7.75 11.60 9.42
C ARG A 94 -8.83 10.57 9.77
N VAL A 95 -9.82 10.96 10.58
CA VAL A 95 -10.87 10.03 11.04
C VAL A 95 -11.81 9.64 9.89
N ARG A 96 -12.11 10.60 8.99
CA ARG A 96 -12.96 10.34 7.82
C ARG A 96 -12.22 9.48 6.81
N LEU A 97 -10.95 9.79 6.57
CA LEU A 97 -10.08 9.02 5.69
C LEU A 97 -9.90 7.58 6.20
N ALA A 98 -9.62 7.39 7.49
CA ALA A 98 -9.43 6.06 8.08
C ALA A 98 -10.61 5.10 7.83
N ARG A 99 -11.83 5.61 7.63
CA ARG A 99 -13.01 4.81 7.28
C ARG A 99 -13.10 4.47 5.80
N ARG A 100 -12.24 5.03 4.98
CA ARG A 100 -12.22 4.85 3.52
C ARG A 100 -11.00 4.09 3.03
N ILE A 101 -10.02 3.85 3.91
CA ILE A 101 -8.78 3.16 3.57
C ILE A 101 -8.56 1.95 4.46
N GLY A 102 -7.98 0.90 3.88
CA GLY A 102 -7.39 -0.23 4.59
C GLY A 102 -5.86 -0.15 4.54
N VAL A 103 -5.20 -0.57 5.61
CA VAL A 103 -3.72 -0.54 5.65
C VAL A 103 -3.19 -1.82 6.28
N VAL A 104 -2.27 -2.48 5.59
CA VAL A 104 -1.51 -3.63 6.11
C VAL A 104 -0.03 -3.27 6.09
N PHE A 105 0.62 -3.34 7.25
CA PHE A 105 2.06 -3.20 7.37
C PHE A 105 2.69 -4.57 7.60
N GLY A 106 3.47 -5.07 6.65
CA GLY A 106 3.95 -6.45 6.62
C GLY A 106 4.67 -6.96 7.87
N GLN A 107 5.29 -6.06 8.64
CA GLN A 107 6.00 -6.43 9.86
C GLN A 107 5.24 -6.09 11.16
N ARG A 108 4.07 -5.48 11.06
CA ARG A 108 3.29 -5.04 12.22
C ARG A 108 1.85 -5.42 12.04
N THR A 109 1.32 -6.18 12.99
CA THR A 109 -0.11 -6.49 13.02
C THR A 109 -0.91 -5.38 13.67
N THR A 110 -2.12 -5.16 13.15
CA THR A 110 -3.14 -4.30 13.76
C THR A 110 -4.07 -5.09 14.67
N LEU A 111 -3.95 -6.42 14.69
CA LEU A 111 -4.75 -7.32 15.49
C LEU A 111 -4.30 -7.33 16.95
N TRP A 112 -5.22 -7.59 17.86
CA TRP A 112 -4.93 -7.66 19.30
C TRP A 112 -4.22 -8.97 19.66
N TRP A 113 -2.97 -8.86 20.09
CA TRP A 113 -2.02 -9.97 20.24
C TRP A 113 -2.50 -11.13 21.12
N ASP A 114 -3.18 -10.82 22.24
CA ASP A 114 -3.66 -11.82 23.20
C ASP A 114 -5.10 -12.27 22.98
N LEU A 115 -5.84 -11.66 22.05
CA LEU A 115 -7.21 -12.01 21.76
C LEU A 115 -7.30 -13.06 20.63
N PRO A 116 -8.34 -13.90 20.62
CA PRO A 116 -8.74 -14.68 19.45
C PRO A 116 -8.90 -13.77 18.22
N LEU A 117 -8.57 -14.31 17.05
CA LEU A 117 -8.65 -13.54 15.80
C LEU A 117 -10.06 -12.96 15.57
N LYS A 118 -11.11 -13.75 15.80
CA LYS A 118 -12.51 -13.31 15.69
C LYS A 118 -12.86 -12.13 16.60
N ASP A 119 -12.28 -12.10 17.80
CA ASP A 119 -12.55 -11.02 18.77
C ASP A 119 -11.89 -9.70 18.32
N SER A 120 -10.72 -9.80 17.66
CA SER A 120 -10.10 -8.65 16.99
C SER A 120 -11.02 -8.10 15.90
N PHE A 121 -11.65 -8.94 15.10
CA PHE A 121 -12.61 -8.52 14.07
C PHE A 121 -13.86 -7.86 14.66
N THR A 122 -14.40 -8.41 15.76
CA THR A 122 -15.54 -7.83 16.47
C THR A 122 -15.20 -6.45 17.05
N LEU A 123 -13.98 -6.24 17.52
CA LEU A 123 -13.54 -4.92 17.97
C LEU A 123 -13.44 -3.92 16.81
N LEU A 124 -12.98 -4.37 15.63
CA LEU A 124 -12.94 -3.54 14.42
C LEU A 124 -14.33 -3.19 13.91
N GLU A 125 -15.30 -4.10 13.96
CA GLU A 125 -16.72 -3.83 13.66
C GLU A 125 -17.20 -2.59 14.42
N ARG A 126 -16.96 -2.56 15.74
CA ARG A 126 -17.38 -1.46 16.62
C ARG A 126 -16.58 -0.18 16.34
N LEU A 127 -15.26 -0.30 16.14
CA LEU A 127 -14.36 0.82 15.89
C LEU A 127 -14.73 1.57 14.60
N TYR A 128 -14.96 0.81 13.53
CA TYR A 128 -15.34 1.36 12.23
C TYR A 128 -16.84 1.61 12.09
N ARG A 129 -17.64 1.17 13.08
CA ARG A 129 -19.12 1.25 13.07
C ARG A 129 -19.71 0.56 11.85
N ILE A 130 -19.23 -0.64 11.56
CA ILE A 130 -19.71 -1.45 10.43
C ILE A 130 -21.12 -1.96 10.80
N PRO A 131 -22.12 -1.82 9.90
CA PRO A 131 -23.44 -2.39 10.15
C PRO A 131 -23.34 -3.91 10.37
N PRO A 132 -24.06 -4.50 11.35
CA PRO A 132 -23.93 -5.92 11.70
C PRO A 132 -24.11 -6.89 10.52
N ASP A 133 -25.11 -6.65 9.67
CA ASP A 133 -25.38 -7.48 8.49
C ASP A 133 -24.21 -7.42 7.49
N ARG A 134 -23.64 -6.22 7.31
CA ARG A 134 -22.48 -6.02 6.43
C ARG A 134 -21.24 -6.69 7.01
N PHE A 135 -21.00 -6.53 8.30
CA PHE A 135 -19.90 -7.21 9.00
C PHE A 135 -19.99 -8.73 8.86
N ALA A 136 -21.17 -9.30 9.12
CA ALA A 136 -21.39 -10.74 9.01
C ALA A 136 -21.13 -11.25 7.58
N ALA A 137 -21.63 -10.54 6.57
CA ALA A 137 -21.41 -10.87 5.16
C ALA A 137 -19.92 -10.78 4.78
N ASN A 138 -19.24 -9.71 5.14
CA ASN A 138 -17.82 -9.52 4.85
C ASN A 138 -16.96 -10.56 5.57
N LEU A 139 -17.22 -10.81 6.85
CA LEU A 139 -16.48 -11.78 7.63
C LEU A 139 -16.65 -13.20 7.06
N ALA A 140 -17.87 -13.59 6.67
CA ALA A 140 -18.13 -14.90 6.04
C ALA A 140 -17.35 -15.03 4.73
N TYR A 141 -17.43 -14.01 3.86
CA TYR A 141 -16.70 -13.99 2.59
C TYR A 141 -15.18 -14.11 2.78
N TYR A 142 -14.58 -13.27 3.66
CA TYR A 142 -13.13 -13.30 3.89
C TYR A 142 -12.69 -14.56 4.63
N THR A 143 -13.55 -15.15 5.49
CA THR A 143 -13.26 -16.42 6.15
C THR A 143 -13.12 -17.55 5.14
N GLU A 144 -13.98 -17.60 4.14
CA GLU A 144 -13.90 -18.59 3.05
C GLU A 144 -12.73 -18.28 2.12
N ALA A 145 -12.63 -17.05 1.61
CA ALA A 145 -11.64 -16.64 0.61
C ALA A 145 -10.18 -16.72 1.10
N LEU A 146 -9.94 -16.52 2.40
CA LEU A 146 -8.62 -16.55 3.03
C LEU A 146 -8.41 -17.76 3.96
N ASP A 147 -9.34 -18.75 3.95
CA ASP A 147 -9.27 -19.96 4.78
C ASP A 147 -8.93 -19.64 6.24
N LEU A 148 -9.74 -18.77 6.86
CA LEU A 148 -9.51 -18.34 8.25
C LEU A 148 -10.09 -19.32 9.26
N GLY A 149 -11.09 -20.15 8.87
CA GLY A 149 -11.85 -21.04 9.73
C GLY A 149 -11.01 -21.80 10.76
N PRO A 150 -9.91 -22.48 10.35
CA PRO A 150 -9.10 -23.31 11.25
C PRO A 150 -8.41 -22.54 12.40
N PHE A 151 -8.36 -21.20 12.35
CA PHE A 151 -7.65 -20.42 13.34
C PHE A 151 -8.38 -19.16 13.84
N LEU A 152 -9.66 -18.98 13.52
CA LEU A 152 -10.49 -17.86 14.01
C LEU A 152 -10.55 -17.78 15.55
N ASP A 153 -10.57 -18.93 16.22
CA ASP A 153 -10.63 -19.01 17.67
C ASP A 153 -9.27 -18.99 18.36
N ARG A 154 -8.17 -18.91 17.59
CA ARG A 154 -6.82 -18.88 18.16
C ARG A 154 -6.39 -17.47 18.49
N PRO A 155 -5.70 -17.26 19.64
CA PRO A 155 -5.05 -15.99 19.93
C PRO A 155 -4.04 -15.61 18.83
N VAL A 156 -4.01 -14.32 18.46
CA VAL A 156 -3.17 -13.81 17.37
C VAL A 156 -1.70 -14.18 17.56
N ARG A 157 -1.20 -14.20 18.79
CA ARG A 157 0.19 -14.61 19.13
C ARG A 157 0.54 -16.05 18.75
N GLN A 158 -0.46 -16.92 18.58
CA GLN A 158 -0.26 -18.33 18.24
C GLN A 158 -0.36 -18.59 16.73
N LEU A 159 -0.67 -17.58 15.95
CA LEU A 159 -0.79 -17.69 14.51
C LEU A 159 0.60 -17.70 13.85
N SER A 160 0.75 -18.53 12.81
CA SER A 160 1.90 -18.40 11.92
C SER A 160 1.91 -17.03 11.24
N LEU A 161 3.04 -16.64 10.67
CA LEU A 161 3.14 -15.37 9.94
C LEU A 161 2.11 -15.29 8.80
N GLY A 162 1.94 -16.37 8.02
CA GLY A 162 0.94 -16.43 6.94
C GLY A 162 -0.50 -16.37 7.44
N GLN A 163 -0.82 -17.06 8.55
CA GLN A 163 -2.15 -16.97 9.18
C GLN A 163 -2.42 -15.56 9.69
N ARG A 164 -1.44 -14.93 10.33
CA ARG A 164 -1.56 -13.57 10.83
C ARG A 164 -1.73 -12.57 9.68
N MET A 165 -0.97 -12.70 8.59
CA MET A 165 -1.12 -11.85 7.41
C MET A 165 -2.51 -11.94 6.80
N ARG A 166 -3.07 -13.16 6.66
CA ARG A 166 -4.46 -13.35 6.21
C ARG A 166 -5.47 -12.66 7.14
N GLY A 167 -5.23 -12.71 8.45
CA GLY A 167 -6.00 -11.97 9.44
C GLY A 167 -5.86 -10.45 9.30
N ASP A 168 -4.64 -9.92 9.10
CA ASP A 168 -4.39 -8.48 8.91
C ASP A 168 -5.02 -7.95 7.63
N ILE A 169 -4.96 -8.71 6.53
CA ILE A 169 -5.64 -8.37 5.27
C ILE A 169 -7.16 -8.31 5.49
N THR A 170 -7.73 -9.33 6.16
CA THR A 170 -9.16 -9.33 6.51
C THR A 170 -9.51 -8.09 7.33
N ALA A 171 -8.77 -7.80 8.39
CA ALA A 171 -8.98 -6.64 9.24
C ALA A 171 -9.00 -5.32 8.46
N ALA A 172 -8.10 -5.18 7.49
CA ALA A 172 -8.01 -3.99 6.63
C ALA A 172 -9.20 -3.86 5.65
N LEU A 173 -9.94 -4.94 5.38
CA LEU A 173 -11.01 -4.99 4.39
C LEU A 173 -12.42 -5.01 4.97
N LEU A 174 -12.60 -5.33 6.26
CA LEU A 174 -13.92 -5.54 6.88
C LEU A 174 -14.90 -4.37 6.71
N HIS A 175 -14.39 -3.14 6.58
CA HIS A 175 -15.18 -1.91 6.47
C HIS A 175 -15.35 -1.41 5.04
N ASP A 176 -15.05 -2.24 4.04
CA ASP A 176 -15.15 -1.94 2.59
C ASP A 176 -14.39 -0.67 2.19
N PRO A 177 -13.08 -0.61 2.36
CA PRO A 177 -12.30 0.55 2.00
C PRO A 177 -12.29 0.78 0.49
N ALA A 178 -12.23 2.05 0.08
CA ALA A 178 -12.07 2.42 -1.33
C ALA A 178 -10.61 2.24 -1.81
N VAL A 179 -9.65 2.35 -0.88
CA VAL A 179 -8.22 2.19 -1.15
C VAL A 179 -7.59 1.28 -0.09
N VAL A 180 -6.76 0.35 -0.53
CA VAL A 180 -5.98 -0.52 0.36
C VAL A 180 -4.48 -0.31 0.11
N TYR A 181 -3.75 -0.05 1.16
CA TYR A 181 -2.30 0.03 1.16
C TYR A 181 -1.73 -1.24 1.76
N LEU A 182 -0.89 -1.93 0.99
CA LEU A 182 -0.23 -3.16 1.39
C LEU A 182 1.28 -2.94 1.37
N ASP A 183 1.88 -2.81 2.55
CA ASP A 183 3.33 -2.60 2.68
C ASP A 183 4.01 -3.96 2.95
N GLU A 184 4.59 -4.57 1.90
CA GLU A 184 5.29 -5.86 1.93
C GLU A 184 4.42 -7.04 2.43
N PRO A 185 3.19 -7.28 1.89
CA PRO A 185 2.24 -8.24 2.47
C PRO A 185 2.67 -9.71 2.33
N THR A 186 3.65 -10.01 1.50
CA THR A 186 4.13 -11.38 1.25
C THR A 186 5.47 -11.69 1.89
N ILE A 187 6.08 -10.70 2.57
CA ILE A 187 7.39 -10.87 3.18
C ILE A 187 7.40 -11.98 4.25
N GLY A 188 8.36 -12.89 4.14
CA GLY A 188 8.54 -13.98 5.11
C GLY A 188 7.45 -15.06 5.08
N LEU A 189 6.51 -15.01 4.13
CA LEU A 189 5.52 -16.07 3.93
C LEU A 189 6.13 -17.24 3.16
N ASP A 190 5.66 -18.45 3.46
CA ASP A 190 5.91 -19.63 2.64
C ASP A 190 5.24 -19.53 1.26
N VAL A 191 5.66 -20.39 0.33
CA VAL A 191 5.19 -20.35 -1.07
C VAL A 191 3.67 -20.50 -1.19
N VAL A 192 3.05 -21.37 -0.36
CA VAL A 192 1.60 -21.61 -0.38
C VAL A 192 0.85 -20.39 0.10
N SER A 193 1.28 -19.80 1.23
CA SER A 193 0.71 -18.57 1.78
C SER A 193 0.85 -17.39 0.84
N LYS A 194 2.01 -17.22 0.17
CA LYS A 194 2.21 -16.18 -0.85
C LYS A 194 1.22 -16.33 -2.01
N HIS A 195 1.07 -17.56 -2.52
CA HIS A 195 0.14 -17.84 -3.62
C HIS A 195 -1.30 -17.48 -3.24
N ALA A 196 -1.76 -17.94 -2.07
CA ALA A 196 -3.12 -17.66 -1.60
C ALA A 196 -3.39 -16.14 -1.45
N VAL A 197 -2.43 -15.38 -0.91
CA VAL A 197 -2.55 -13.92 -0.79
C VAL A 197 -2.62 -13.25 -2.17
N ARG A 198 -1.77 -13.65 -3.12
CA ARG A 198 -1.76 -13.11 -4.49
C ARG A 198 -3.10 -13.34 -5.20
N GLU A 199 -3.58 -14.58 -5.21
CA GLU A 199 -4.87 -14.92 -5.83
C GLU A 199 -6.00 -14.11 -5.21
N PHE A 200 -6.04 -14.03 -3.88
CA PHE A 200 -7.05 -13.25 -3.18
C PHE A 200 -7.01 -11.75 -3.57
N LEU A 201 -5.83 -11.12 -3.61
CA LEU A 201 -5.70 -9.69 -3.95
C LEU A 201 -6.10 -9.41 -5.41
N SER A 202 -5.73 -10.30 -6.33
CA SER A 202 -6.15 -10.21 -7.73
C SER A 202 -7.67 -10.31 -7.87
N ASP A 203 -8.29 -11.27 -7.18
CA ASP A 203 -9.74 -11.46 -7.17
C ASP A 203 -10.47 -10.29 -6.53
N LEU A 204 -9.98 -9.78 -5.41
CA LEU A 204 -10.53 -8.61 -4.73
C LEU A 204 -10.58 -7.40 -5.66
N ASN A 205 -9.48 -7.06 -6.30
CA ASN A 205 -9.41 -5.93 -7.22
C ASN A 205 -10.39 -6.08 -8.38
N ARG A 206 -10.44 -7.27 -9.04
CA ARG A 206 -11.35 -7.53 -10.15
C ARG A 206 -12.83 -7.47 -9.79
N ARG A 207 -13.20 -7.99 -8.61
CA ARG A 207 -14.62 -8.12 -8.21
C ARG A 207 -15.18 -6.87 -7.58
N SER A 208 -14.42 -6.22 -6.72
CA SER A 208 -14.90 -5.07 -5.95
C SER A 208 -14.46 -3.72 -6.50
N GLY A 209 -13.52 -3.69 -7.46
CA GLY A 209 -12.92 -2.46 -7.94
C GLY A 209 -12.16 -1.70 -6.85
N THR A 210 -11.74 -2.38 -5.78
CA THR A 210 -10.94 -1.79 -4.71
C THR A 210 -9.59 -1.35 -5.27
N THR A 211 -9.21 -0.10 -5.06
CA THR A 211 -7.89 0.40 -5.44
C THR A 211 -6.83 -0.17 -4.49
N ILE A 212 -5.75 -0.71 -5.03
CA ILE A 212 -4.67 -1.31 -4.24
C ILE A 212 -3.35 -0.64 -4.59
N LEU A 213 -2.67 -0.10 -3.58
CA LEU A 213 -1.27 0.33 -3.68
C LEU A 213 -0.40 -0.67 -2.90
N LEU A 214 0.38 -1.44 -3.65
CA LEU A 214 1.21 -2.54 -3.13
C LEU A 214 2.68 -2.12 -3.13
N THR A 215 3.36 -2.16 -1.98
CA THR A 215 4.82 -2.18 -1.98
C THR A 215 5.32 -3.60 -1.87
N THR A 216 6.30 -3.94 -2.66
CA THR A 216 6.99 -5.23 -2.59
C THR A 216 8.37 -5.12 -3.23
N HIS A 217 9.26 -6.01 -2.81
CA HIS A 217 10.52 -6.27 -3.48
C HIS A 217 10.54 -7.68 -4.12
N ASP A 218 9.43 -8.43 -4.01
CA ASP A 218 9.25 -9.73 -4.65
C ASP A 218 8.76 -9.52 -6.09
N ILE A 219 9.60 -9.82 -7.06
CA ILE A 219 9.30 -9.65 -8.48
C ILE A 219 8.05 -10.42 -8.90
N ALA A 220 7.83 -11.59 -8.33
CA ALA A 220 6.65 -12.40 -8.64
C ALA A 220 5.34 -11.75 -8.15
N ASP A 221 5.38 -10.91 -7.11
CA ASP A 221 4.20 -10.11 -6.71
C ASP A 221 3.89 -9.06 -7.78
N ILE A 222 4.93 -8.38 -8.27
CA ILE A 222 4.78 -7.34 -9.30
C ILE A 222 4.21 -7.95 -10.58
N GLU A 223 4.79 -9.05 -11.06
CA GLU A 223 4.36 -9.71 -12.30
C GLU A 223 2.93 -10.24 -12.27
N ARG A 224 2.52 -10.77 -11.11
CA ARG A 224 1.20 -11.42 -11.00
C ARG A 224 0.07 -10.45 -10.66
N LEU A 225 0.37 -9.37 -9.97
CA LEU A 225 -0.65 -8.48 -9.43
C LEU A 225 -0.75 -7.16 -10.17
N CYS A 226 0.39 -6.58 -10.61
CA CYS A 226 0.41 -5.19 -11.04
C CYS A 226 0.37 -5.07 -12.57
N SER A 227 -0.54 -4.26 -13.09
CA SER A 227 -0.50 -3.83 -14.50
C SER A 227 0.27 -2.53 -14.68
N ARG A 228 0.41 -1.73 -13.60
CA ARG A 228 1.16 -0.48 -13.56
C ARG A 228 2.12 -0.48 -12.40
N VAL A 229 3.27 0.12 -12.61
CA VAL A 229 4.35 0.22 -11.63
C VAL A 229 4.78 1.68 -11.53
N ILE A 230 4.95 2.13 -10.29
CA ILE A 230 5.56 3.41 -9.96
C ILE A 230 6.85 3.09 -9.19
N ALA A 231 7.99 3.45 -9.76
CA ALA A 231 9.28 3.26 -9.12
C ALA A 231 9.75 4.55 -8.45
N ILE A 232 10.23 4.42 -7.22
CA ILE A 232 10.81 5.54 -6.45
C ILE A 232 12.24 5.21 -6.06
N ASP A 233 13.12 6.19 -6.21
CA ASP A 233 14.49 6.14 -5.71
C ASP A 233 14.90 7.49 -5.11
N HIS A 234 15.64 7.47 -3.99
CA HIS A 234 16.05 8.68 -3.27
C HIS A 234 14.94 9.74 -3.10
N GLY A 235 13.72 9.27 -2.81
CA GLY A 235 12.55 10.13 -2.60
C GLY A 235 11.93 10.71 -3.86
N ARG A 236 12.35 10.31 -5.06
CA ARG A 236 11.83 10.81 -6.35
C ARG A 236 11.25 9.67 -7.18
N VAL A 237 10.19 9.95 -7.93
CA VAL A 237 9.64 8.99 -8.90
C VAL A 237 10.60 8.93 -10.09
N THR A 238 11.07 7.72 -10.39
CA THR A 238 11.99 7.43 -11.51
C THR A 238 11.28 6.75 -12.69
N TYR A 239 10.14 6.11 -12.44
CA TYR A 239 9.29 5.51 -13.44
C TYR A 239 7.83 5.54 -12.99
N ASP A 240 6.93 5.81 -13.92
CA ASP A 240 5.48 5.65 -13.75
C ASP A 240 4.86 5.21 -15.07
N GLY A 241 4.40 3.98 -15.15
CA GLY A 241 3.88 3.42 -16.39
C GLY A 241 3.45 1.97 -16.27
N SER A 242 3.04 1.38 -17.42
CA SER A 242 2.64 -0.02 -17.47
C SER A 242 3.83 -0.95 -17.21
N LEU A 243 3.53 -2.10 -16.58
CA LEU A 243 4.53 -3.14 -16.37
C LEU A 243 5.08 -3.68 -17.69
N GLU A 244 4.24 -3.77 -18.71
CA GLU A 244 4.61 -4.20 -20.06
C GLU A 244 5.65 -3.26 -20.68
N ALA A 245 5.41 -1.95 -20.61
CA ALA A 245 6.36 -0.95 -21.11
C ALA A 245 7.67 -0.94 -20.31
N LEU A 246 7.61 -1.17 -18.98
CA LEU A 246 8.79 -1.29 -18.14
C LEU A 246 9.66 -2.49 -18.54
N ARG A 247 9.01 -3.62 -18.86
CA ARG A 247 9.68 -4.86 -19.21
C ARG A 247 10.36 -4.79 -20.60
N ALA A 248 9.70 -4.21 -21.59
CA ALA A 248 10.21 -4.02 -22.97
C ALA A 248 11.01 -5.23 -23.49
N ASP A 249 10.45 -6.45 -23.46
CA ASP A 249 11.07 -7.73 -23.88
C ASP A 249 12.28 -8.17 -23.06
N ARG A 250 12.54 -7.54 -21.92
CA ARG A 250 13.64 -7.88 -21.00
C ARG A 250 13.13 -8.66 -19.79
N ASP A 251 14.03 -9.32 -19.11
CA ASP A 251 13.74 -9.93 -17.81
C ASP A 251 13.45 -8.85 -16.75
N LEU A 252 12.29 -8.95 -16.08
CA LEU A 252 11.83 -7.94 -15.13
C LEU A 252 12.79 -7.78 -13.93
N GLU A 253 13.41 -8.88 -13.47
CA GLU A 253 14.37 -8.81 -12.37
C GLU A 253 15.58 -7.94 -12.74
N THR A 254 16.06 -8.09 -13.97
CA THR A 254 17.16 -7.28 -14.50
C THR A 254 16.74 -5.80 -14.59
N VAL A 255 15.57 -5.51 -15.11
CA VAL A 255 15.07 -4.11 -15.25
C VAL A 255 14.89 -3.46 -13.88
N VAL A 256 14.25 -4.14 -12.92
CA VAL A 256 14.06 -3.60 -11.56
C VAL A 256 15.40 -3.39 -10.85
N ARG A 257 16.35 -4.31 -11.04
CA ARG A 257 17.71 -4.16 -10.50
C ARG A 257 18.44 -2.93 -11.07
N GLU A 258 18.29 -2.67 -12.36
CA GLU A 258 18.87 -1.48 -13.00
C GLU A 258 18.23 -0.19 -12.51
N LEU A 259 16.90 -0.17 -12.36
CA LEU A 259 16.18 0.93 -11.72
C LEU A 259 16.72 1.22 -10.31
N TYR A 260 16.99 0.17 -9.52
CA TYR A 260 17.50 0.33 -8.15
C TYR A 260 18.98 0.76 -8.11
N LEU A 261 19.73 0.55 -9.20
CA LEU A 261 21.12 1.01 -9.33
C LEU A 261 21.23 2.41 -9.94
N GLY A 262 20.07 3.09 -10.21
CA GLY A 262 20.03 4.42 -10.82
C GLY A 262 20.53 4.44 -12.27
N ARG A 263 20.55 3.28 -12.95
CA ARG A 263 20.92 3.21 -14.37
C ARG A 263 19.72 3.61 -15.22
N SER A 264 19.93 4.57 -16.12
CA SER A 264 18.89 5.03 -17.07
C SER A 264 18.43 3.86 -17.96
N LEU A 265 17.10 3.64 -18.04
CA LEU A 265 16.50 2.63 -18.93
C LEU A 265 16.62 3.00 -20.41
N VAL A 266 17.21 4.16 -20.74
CA VAL A 266 17.22 4.76 -22.08
C VAL A 266 18.46 4.40 -22.91
N ASP A 267 19.51 3.81 -22.31
CA ASP A 267 20.77 3.51 -23.01
C ASP A 267 20.90 2.02 -23.38
N THR A 268 20.00 1.49 -24.22
CA THR A 268 20.27 0.23 -24.94
C THR A 268 19.61 0.23 -26.32
N THR A 269 19.99 1.21 -27.14
CA THR A 269 19.86 1.08 -28.60
C THR A 269 21.24 1.38 -29.20
N GLU A 270 22.09 0.37 -29.22
CA GLU A 270 23.16 0.18 -30.21
C GLU A 270 23.08 -1.23 -30.76
#